data_3442649a771185ff137e69ff1e8af97d
#
_entry.id   3442649a771185ff137e69ff1e8af97d
#
_cell.length_a   1.000
_cell.length_b   1.000
_cell.length_c   1.000
_cell.angle_alpha   90.00
_cell.angle_beta   90.00
_cell.angle_gamma   90.00
#
_symmetry.space_group_name_H-M   'P 1'
#
loop_
_entity.id
_entity.type
_entity.pdbx_description
1 polymer ?
#
loop_
_entity_poly.entity_id
_entity_poly.type
_entity_poly.pdbx_seq_one_letter_code
_entity_poly.pdbx_strand_id
1 'polypeptide(L)'
;IRVCKDGKKKYVSLGVSVLPQFWDFTKNQPKKNCPNKAYIEKIIADKSSEFAERIIELKAEKKEFTATTQTERLTEVFQSQIENLKQTGRTGYALSHQEVYNSLLKFNGHLNIYFSEIDTVWLKRYETWLRGQGFSENTIGRRFRTLRAVYNVAIEEKCVKADYYPFKSYKVSKLHQATAKRAISKADIMRIIEYRNNDFYKQFAVDLFAFGYFMGGINFVDIAYLKTDNIVDGRLIYTRRKTHKLIRLPLQPKAQKIIERYRQDGALFLFPILSAFHKTEQQQRNRVHKVISKVNERLKEVG
;
A
#
# COMPACT_ATOMS: atom_id res chain seq x y z
N ILE A 1 6.23 30.21 -12.91
CA ILE A 1 6.75 31.31 -12.05
C ILE A 1 8.18 30.99 -11.65
N ARG A 2 9.05 31.98 -11.63
CA ARG A 2 10.44 31.85 -11.15
C ARG A 2 10.53 32.43 -9.74
N VAL A 3 10.94 31.62 -8.80
CA VAL A 3 11.22 32.04 -7.42
C VAL A 3 12.74 32.09 -7.24
N CYS A 4 13.24 33.21 -6.71
CA CYS A 4 14.68 33.43 -6.48
C CYS A 4 14.92 33.72 -4.99
N LYS A 5 15.90 33.03 -4.38
CA LYS A 5 16.44 33.35 -3.04
C LYS A 5 17.93 33.06 -3.02
N ASP A 6 18.74 33.95 -2.51
CA ASP A 6 20.20 33.78 -2.31
C ASP A 6 20.93 33.29 -3.58
N GLY A 7 20.60 33.86 -4.74
CA GLY A 7 21.18 33.50 -6.03
C GLY A 7 20.67 32.19 -6.64
N LYS A 8 19.92 31.36 -5.88
CA LYS A 8 19.29 30.13 -6.38
C LYS A 8 17.96 30.44 -7.04
N LYS A 9 17.72 29.82 -8.20
CA LYS A 9 16.49 29.98 -8.99
C LYS A 9 15.71 28.68 -9.01
N LYS A 10 14.41 28.75 -8.75
CA LYS A 10 13.47 27.61 -8.89
C LYS A 10 12.31 28.02 -9.80
N TYR A 11 11.90 27.10 -10.68
CA TYR A 11 10.78 27.31 -11.58
C TYR A 11 9.58 26.49 -11.09
N VAL A 12 8.42 27.11 -11.04
CA VAL A 12 7.16 26.48 -10.66
C VAL A 12 6.25 26.47 -11.89
N SER A 13 5.78 25.29 -12.28
CA SER A 13 4.83 25.15 -13.39
C SER A 13 3.49 25.76 -13.02
N LEU A 14 2.83 26.36 -14.02
CA LEU A 14 1.48 26.91 -13.87
C LEU A 14 0.39 25.95 -14.37
N GLY A 15 0.78 24.76 -14.86
CA GLY A 15 -0.17 23.79 -15.41
C GLY A 15 -0.76 24.17 -16.77
N VAL A 16 -0.25 25.27 -17.38
CA VAL A 16 -0.66 25.73 -18.72
C VAL A 16 0.52 25.76 -19.64
N SER A 17 0.29 25.42 -20.91
CA SER A 17 1.29 25.51 -21.97
C SER A 17 0.86 26.55 -22.99
N VAL A 18 1.82 27.36 -23.42
CA VAL A 18 1.63 28.38 -24.46
C VAL A 18 2.65 28.14 -25.56
N LEU A 19 2.23 28.15 -26.81
CA LEU A 19 3.15 28.03 -27.93
C LEU A 19 4.13 29.21 -27.93
N PRO A 20 5.43 29.00 -28.23
CA PRO A 20 6.45 30.03 -28.18
C PRO A 20 6.12 31.28 -28.97
N GLN A 21 5.41 31.17 -30.08
CA GLN A 21 4.98 32.28 -30.93
C GLN A 21 4.02 33.25 -30.21
N PHE A 22 3.28 32.80 -29.20
CA PHE A 22 2.31 33.57 -28.42
C PHE A 22 2.88 34.07 -27.08
N TRP A 23 4.16 33.80 -26.79
CA TRP A 23 4.82 34.22 -25.56
C TRP A 23 5.84 35.31 -25.81
N ASP A 24 5.79 36.35 -25.01
CA ASP A 24 6.83 37.41 -24.98
C ASP A 24 7.88 37.04 -23.94
N PHE A 25 9.00 36.53 -24.40
CA PHE A 25 10.11 36.10 -23.53
C PHE A 25 10.85 37.28 -22.86
N THR A 26 10.72 38.50 -23.40
CA THR A 26 11.34 39.68 -22.81
C THR A 26 10.54 40.19 -21.61
N LYS A 27 9.22 40.24 -21.76
CA LYS A 27 8.28 40.68 -20.72
C LYS A 27 7.78 39.55 -19.85
N ASN A 28 8.05 38.27 -20.20
CA ASN A 28 7.57 37.08 -19.55
C ASN A 28 6.03 37.02 -19.38
N GLN A 29 5.33 37.35 -20.45
CA GLN A 29 3.86 37.41 -20.48
C GLN A 29 3.30 36.95 -21.83
N PRO A 30 2.00 36.57 -21.90
CA PRO A 30 1.39 36.25 -23.19
C PRO A 30 1.25 37.49 -24.05
N LYS A 31 1.54 37.37 -25.36
CA LYS A 31 1.37 38.41 -26.36
C LYS A 31 -0.09 38.81 -26.53
N LYS A 32 -0.37 39.98 -27.14
CA LYS A 32 -1.76 40.48 -27.36
C LYS A 32 -2.63 39.49 -28.16
N ASN A 33 -2.03 38.77 -29.09
CA ASN A 33 -2.69 37.77 -29.95
C ASN A 33 -2.70 36.33 -29.39
N CYS A 34 -2.33 36.17 -28.09
CA CYS A 34 -2.33 34.85 -27.48
C CYS A 34 -3.79 34.36 -27.25
N PRO A 35 -4.15 33.14 -27.71
CA PRO A 35 -5.42 32.54 -27.35
C PRO A 35 -5.55 32.41 -25.83
N ASN A 36 -6.73 32.70 -25.29
CA ASN A 36 -7.01 32.64 -23.85
C ASN A 36 -6.10 33.50 -22.96
N LYS A 37 -5.58 34.63 -23.51
CA LYS A 37 -4.67 35.51 -22.81
C LYS A 37 -5.14 35.89 -21.40
N ALA A 38 -6.37 36.36 -21.26
CA ALA A 38 -6.94 36.76 -19.97
C ALA A 38 -6.95 35.62 -18.93
N TYR A 39 -7.24 34.40 -19.38
CA TYR A 39 -7.20 33.22 -18.52
C TYR A 39 -5.78 32.89 -18.04
N ILE A 40 -4.79 32.97 -18.92
CA ILE A 40 -3.39 32.73 -18.60
C ILE A 40 -2.86 33.81 -17.65
N GLU A 41 -3.19 35.08 -17.90
CA GLU A 41 -2.83 36.20 -17.02
C GLU A 41 -3.43 36.06 -15.63
N LYS A 42 -4.69 35.61 -15.55
CA LYS A 42 -5.36 35.30 -14.27
C LYS A 42 -4.63 34.21 -13.50
N ILE A 43 -4.27 33.08 -14.12
CA ILE A 43 -3.52 32.00 -13.48
C ILE A 43 -2.16 32.52 -12.96
N ILE A 44 -1.48 33.34 -13.75
CA ILE A 44 -0.21 33.93 -13.34
C ILE A 44 -0.39 34.86 -12.11
N ALA A 45 -1.43 35.69 -12.13
CA ALA A 45 -1.74 36.60 -11.02
C ALA A 45 -2.11 35.84 -9.75
N ASP A 46 -3.04 34.86 -9.85
CA ASP A 46 -3.50 34.06 -8.72
C ASP A 46 -2.33 33.31 -8.06
N LYS A 47 -1.45 32.70 -8.87
CA LYS A 47 -0.26 32.01 -8.35
C LYS A 47 0.78 32.99 -7.77
N SER A 48 0.91 34.16 -8.32
CA SER A 48 1.84 35.18 -7.79
C SER A 48 1.35 35.70 -6.43
N SER A 49 0.03 35.92 -6.29
CA SER A 49 -0.58 36.34 -5.01
C SER A 49 -0.44 35.27 -3.95
N GLU A 50 -0.70 34.00 -4.29
CA GLU A 50 -0.52 32.86 -3.40
C GLU A 50 0.93 32.79 -2.82
N PHE A 51 1.93 32.99 -3.68
CA PHE A 51 3.32 33.03 -3.23
C PHE A 51 3.63 34.26 -2.37
N ALA A 52 3.07 35.42 -2.69
CA ALA A 52 3.25 36.63 -1.90
C ALA A 52 2.66 36.52 -0.49
N GLU A 53 1.43 36.02 -0.40
CA GLU A 53 0.76 35.74 0.88
C GLU A 53 1.58 34.77 1.74
N ARG A 54 2.08 33.70 1.12
CA ARG A 54 2.87 32.72 1.83
C ARG A 54 4.20 33.25 2.35
N ILE A 55 4.86 34.14 1.60
CA ILE A 55 6.07 34.84 2.07
C ILE A 55 5.75 35.68 3.30
N ILE A 56 4.60 36.36 3.31
CA ILE A 56 4.15 37.19 4.43
C ILE A 56 3.87 36.32 5.66
N GLU A 57 3.13 35.23 5.51
CA GLU A 57 2.83 34.26 6.59
C GLU A 57 4.11 33.71 7.23
N LEU A 58 5.07 33.28 6.39
CA LEU A 58 6.34 32.73 6.88
C LEU A 58 7.20 33.75 7.60
N LYS A 59 7.19 35.00 7.12
CA LYS A 59 7.87 36.11 7.83
C LYS A 59 7.22 36.39 9.19
N ALA A 60 5.89 36.34 9.28
CA ALA A 60 5.16 36.53 10.51
C ALA A 60 5.44 35.36 11.52
N GLU A 61 5.60 34.13 11.04
CA GLU A 61 5.97 32.97 11.85
C GLU A 61 7.48 32.89 12.17
N LYS A 62 8.29 33.83 11.76
CA LYS A 62 9.77 33.81 11.84
C LYS A 62 10.41 32.57 11.22
N LYS A 63 9.73 31.96 10.24
CA LYS A 63 10.22 30.79 9.48
C LYS A 63 10.85 31.25 8.17
N GLU A 64 11.92 30.56 7.77
CA GLU A 64 12.51 30.83 6.45
C GLU A 64 11.58 30.35 5.33
N PHE A 65 11.38 31.22 4.34
CA PHE A 65 10.75 30.81 3.09
C PHE A 65 11.71 29.91 2.33
N THR A 66 11.38 28.64 2.27
CA THR A 66 11.98 27.72 1.31
C THR A 66 10.98 27.52 0.19
N ALA A 67 11.39 27.76 -1.05
CA ALA A 67 10.54 27.50 -2.23
C ALA A 67 10.06 26.02 -2.32
N THR A 68 10.55 25.19 -1.43
CA THR A 68 10.27 23.76 -1.29
C THR A 68 9.02 23.47 -0.44
N THR A 69 8.56 24.42 0.38
CA THR A 69 7.58 24.16 1.46
C THR A 69 6.11 24.04 0.99
N GLN A 70 5.82 24.17 -0.29
CA GLN A 70 4.44 24.05 -0.80
C GLN A 70 4.26 23.16 -2.02
N THR A 71 5.27 22.43 -2.44
CA THR A 71 5.23 21.75 -3.73
C THR A 71 5.83 20.35 -3.70
N GLU A 72 5.73 19.64 -2.59
CA GLU A 72 6.02 18.23 -2.66
C GLU A 72 4.95 17.58 -3.54
N ARG A 73 5.44 16.94 -4.57
CA ARG A 73 4.60 16.26 -5.55
C ARG A 73 4.13 14.93 -4.99
N LEU A 74 3.03 14.46 -5.49
CA LEU A 74 2.48 13.15 -5.12
C LEU A 74 3.56 12.04 -5.16
N THR A 75 4.45 12.09 -6.16
CA THR A 75 5.60 11.17 -6.28
C THR A 75 6.49 11.19 -5.04
N GLU A 76 6.90 12.37 -4.59
CA GLU A 76 7.88 12.54 -3.52
C GLU A 76 7.34 11.99 -2.19
N VAL A 77 6.12 12.36 -1.84
CA VAL A 77 5.47 11.89 -0.61
C VAL A 77 5.20 10.37 -0.66
N PHE A 78 4.74 9.83 -1.81
CA PHE A 78 4.56 8.38 -1.94
C PHE A 78 5.86 7.61 -1.77
N GLN A 79 6.95 8.07 -2.41
CA GLN A 79 8.25 7.41 -2.33
C GLN A 79 8.83 7.48 -0.92
N SER A 80 8.74 8.63 -0.27
CA SER A 80 9.14 8.80 1.14
C SER A 80 8.37 7.86 2.05
N GLN A 81 7.05 7.78 1.92
CA GLN A 81 6.22 6.88 2.70
C GLN A 81 6.55 5.38 2.45
N ILE A 82 6.78 4.99 1.20
CA ILE A 82 7.17 3.62 0.86
C ILE A 82 8.51 3.28 1.53
N GLU A 83 9.47 4.17 1.47
CA GLU A 83 10.80 3.95 2.05
C GLU A 83 10.74 3.88 3.59
N ASN A 84 10.04 4.81 4.24
CA ASN A 84 9.81 4.80 5.68
C ASN A 84 9.15 3.49 6.15
N LEU A 85 8.16 3.00 5.39
CA LEU A 85 7.49 1.74 5.69
C LEU A 85 8.41 0.53 5.54
N LYS A 86 9.36 0.54 4.59
CA LYS A 86 10.37 -0.50 4.45
C LYS A 86 11.36 -0.47 5.62
N GLN A 87 11.89 0.71 5.96
CA GLN A 87 12.84 0.89 7.06
C GLN A 87 12.27 0.49 8.41
N THR A 88 10.96 0.73 8.62
CA THR A 88 10.26 0.31 9.86
C THR A 88 9.77 -1.14 9.83
N GLY A 89 10.18 -1.96 8.85
CA GLY A 89 9.78 -3.38 8.74
C GLY A 89 8.31 -3.60 8.36
N ARG A 90 7.56 -2.54 8.02
CA ARG A 90 6.14 -2.60 7.63
C ARG A 90 5.98 -2.93 6.14
N THR A 91 6.71 -3.93 5.68
CA THR A 91 6.84 -4.29 4.27
C THR A 91 5.51 -4.58 3.56
N GLY A 92 4.50 -5.12 4.27
CA GLY A 92 3.15 -5.33 3.71
C GLY A 92 2.45 -4.03 3.33
N TYR A 93 2.60 -2.99 4.15
CA TYR A 93 2.08 -1.66 3.86
C TYR A 93 2.88 -0.98 2.75
N ALA A 94 4.21 -1.12 2.75
CA ALA A 94 5.08 -0.60 1.68
C ALA A 94 4.65 -1.15 0.30
N LEU A 95 4.39 -2.46 0.19
CA LEU A 95 3.90 -3.07 -1.05
C LEU A 95 2.51 -2.53 -1.45
N SER A 96 1.60 -2.34 -0.49
CA SER A 96 0.29 -1.76 -0.78
C SER A 96 0.40 -0.32 -1.29
N HIS A 97 1.31 0.48 -0.74
CA HIS A 97 1.59 1.83 -1.23
C HIS A 97 2.21 1.79 -2.63
N GLN A 98 3.16 0.88 -2.87
CA GLN A 98 3.77 0.69 -4.19
C GLN A 98 2.74 0.29 -5.26
N GLU A 99 1.80 -0.61 -4.92
CA GLU A 99 0.69 -0.96 -5.83
C GLU A 99 -0.16 0.26 -6.20
N VAL A 100 -0.49 1.10 -5.21
CA VAL A 100 -1.29 2.31 -5.47
C VAL A 100 -0.50 3.31 -6.28
N TYR A 101 0.78 3.55 -5.96
CA TYR A 101 1.69 4.38 -6.74
C TYR A 101 1.71 3.95 -8.21
N ASN A 102 1.96 2.66 -8.48
CA ASN A 102 2.00 2.12 -9.84
C ASN A 102 0.65 2.23 -10.55
N SER A 103 -0.46 2.09 -9.83
CA SER A 103 -1.80 2.24 -10.36
C SER A 103 -2.10 3.69 -10.77
N LEU A 104 -1.71 4.63 -9.93
CA LEU A 104 -1.85 6.07 -10.20
C LEU A 104 -0.98 6.51 -11.38
N LEU A 105 0.24 5.98 -11.46
CA LEU A 105 1.14 6.22 -12.59
C LEU A 105 0.53 5.74 -13.91
N LYS A 106 -0.08 4.55 -13.94
CA LYS A 106 -0.79 4.02 -15.11
C LYS A 106 -2.01 4.86 -15.49
N PHE A 107 -2.74 5.36 -14.50
CA PHE A 107 -3.92 6.18 -14.73
C PHE A 107 -3.59 7.56 -15.29
N ASN A 108 -2.61 8.24 -14.69
CA ASN A 108 -2.31 9.64 -15.01
C ASN A 108 -1.14 9.83 -15.99
N GLY A 109 -0.42 8.74 -16.33
CA GLY A 109 0.79 8.79 -17.16
C GLY A 109 2.03 9.27 -16.42
N HIS A 110 1.87 10.12 -15.43
CA HIS A 110 2.92 10.63 -14.54
C HIS A 110 2.34 11.00 -13.17
N LEU A 111 3.18 11.07 -12.14
CA LEU A 111 2.78 11.51 -10.79
C LEU A 111 3.46 12.82 -10.37
N ASN A 112 3.87 13.59 -11.36
CA ASN A 112 4.44 14.91 -11.18
C ASN A 112 3.33 15.96 -11.01
N ILE A 113 2.34 15.64 -10.17
CA ILE A 113 1.18 16.47 -9.85
C ILE A 113 1.25 16.93 -8.40
N TYR A 114 0.65 18.06 -8.12
CA TYR A 114 0.54 18.57 -6.76
C TYR A 114 -0.70 18.00 -6.06
N PHE A 115 -0.66 17.91 -4.75
CA PHE A 115 -1.83 17.44 -3.97
C PHE A 115 -3.07 18.33 -4.17
N SER A 116 -2.88 19.63 -4.42
CA SER A 116 -3.99 20.55 -4.73
C SER A 116 -4.71 20.25 -6.05
N GLU A 117 -4.07 19.54 -6.96
CA GLU A 117 -4.69 19.10 -8.24
C GLU A 117 -5.54 17.84 -8.08
N ILE A 118 -5.43 17.16 -6.93
CA ILE A 118 -6.21 15.96 -6.61
C ILE A 118 -7.53 16.41 -5.96
N ASP A 119 -8.45 16.84 -6.77
CA ASP A 119 -9.78 17.23 -6.35
C ASP A 119 -10.79 16.06 -6.41
N THR A 120 -12.05 16.33 -6.08
CA THR A 120 -13.12 15.33 -6.12
C THR A 120 -13.39 14.82 -7.56
N VAL A 121 -13.18 15.66 -8.57
CA VAL A 121 -13.37 15.28 -9.98
C VAL A 121 -12.26 14.31 -10.40
N TRP A 122 -11.03 14.63 -10.05
CA TRP A 122 -9.88 13.75 -10.30
C TRP A 122 -10.06 12.39 -9.62
N LEU A 123 -10.53 12.35 -8.36
CA LEU A 123 -10.81 11.11 -7.65
C LEU A 123 -11.90 10.27 -8.34
N LYS A 124 -12.99 10.90 -8.84
CA LYS A 124 -14.04 10.21 -9.60
C LYS A 124 -13.52 9.64 -10.92
N ARG A 125 -12.66 10.37 -11.63
CA ARG A 125 -12.02 9.87 -12.86
C ARG A 125 -11.15 8.65 -12.58
N TYR A 126 -10.37 8.67 -11.52
CA TYR A 126 -9.56 7.52 -11.10
C TYR A 126 -10.44 6.32 -10.70
N GLU A 127 -11.54 6.55 -9.97
CA GLU A 127 -12.53 5.53 -9.61
C GLU A 127 -13.13 4.87 -10.87
N THR A 128 -13.56 5.67 -11.84
CA THR A 128 -14.13 5.19 -13.11
C THR A 128 -13.09 4.38 -13.89
N TRP A 129 -11.86 4.87 -13.97
CA TRP A 129 -10.77 4.14 -14.63
C TRP A 129 -10.50 2.79 -13.97
N LEU A 130 -10.48 2.72 -12.64
CA LEU A 130 -10.29 1.46 -11.91
C LEU A 130 -11.40 0.45 -12.18
N ARG A 131 -12.67 0.90 -12.27
CA ARG A 131 -13.79 0.04 -12.67
C ARG A 131 -13.60 -0.47 -14.10
N GLY A 132 -13.18 0.39 -15.02
CA GLY A 132 -12.85 0.01 -16.40
C GLY A 132 -11.72 -1.02 -16.51
N GLN A 133 -10.82 -1.08 -15.49
CA GLN A 133 -9.80 -2.13 -15.38
C GLN A 133 -10.32 -3.43 -14.73
N GLY A 134 -11.62 -3.53 -14.41
CA GLY A 134 -12.24 -4.72 -13.82
C GLY A 134 -11.95 -4.94 -12.34
N PHE A 135 -11.49 -3.93 -11.58
CA PHE A 135 -11.26 -4.08 -10.14
C PHE A 135 -12.57 -4.09 -9.36
N SER A 136 -12.66 -4.98 -8.36
CA SER A 136 -13.78 -5.02 -7.42
C SER A 136 -13.84 -3.77 -6.55
N GLU A 137 -15.05 -3.38 -6.09
CA GLU A 137 -15.28 -2.20 -5.23
C GLU A 137 -14.40 -2.23 -3.97
N ASN A 138 -14.24 -3.40 -3.33
CA ASN A 138 -13.38 -3.53 -2.17
C ASN A 138 -11.89 -3.28 -2.48
N THR A 139 -11.42 -3.67 -3.67
CA THR A 139 -10.06 -3.39 -4.15
C THR A 139 -9.89 -1.90 -4.43
N ILE A 140 -10.87 -1.29 -5.09
CA ILE A 140 -10.92 0.16 -5.32
C ILE A 140 -10.90 0.89 -3.98
N GLY A 141 -11.78 0.52 -3.04
CA GLY A 141 -11.84 1.10 -1.70
C GLY A 141 -10.51 0.98 -0.93
N ARG A 142 -9.79 -0.13 -1.07
CA ARG A 142 -8.44 -0.29 -0.48
C ARG A 142 -7.45 0.72 -1.07
N ARG A 143 -7.44 0.91 -2.39
CA ARG A 143 -6.55 1.88 -3.06
C ARG A 143 -6.86 3.31 -2.63
N PHE A 144 -8.13 3.67 -2.55
CA PHE A 144 -8.55 4.99 -2.06
C PHE A 144 -8.21 5.23 -0.59
N ARG A 145 -8.29 4.21 0.27
CA ARG A 145 -7.83 4.31 1.68
C ARG A 145 -6.33 4.58 1.75
N THR A 146 -5.54 3.93 0.91
CA THR A 146 -4.09 4.18 0.85
C THR A 146 -3.79 5.59 0.34
N LEU A 147 -4.43 6.03 -0.75
CA LEU A 147 -4.26 7.39 -1.27
C LEU A 147 -4.66 8.44 -0.24
N ARG A 148 -5.78 8.21 0.48
CA ARG A 148 -6.21 9.09 1.57
C ARG A 148 -5.19 9.14 2.70
N ALA A 149 -4.58 8.03 3.07
CA ALA A 149 -3.53 8.00 4.10
C ALA A 149 -2.31 8.83 3.68
N VAL A 150 -1.86 8.71 2.44
CA VAL A 150 -0.76 9.52 1.89
C VAL A 150 -1.13 11.00 1.85
N TYR A 151 -2.37 11.33 1.48
CA TYR A 151 -2.85 12.72 1.49
C TYR A 151 -2.86 13.32 2.90
N ASN A 152 -3.26 12.54 3.90
CA ASN A 152 -3.23 12.98 5.31
C ASN A 152 -1.80 13.28 5.76
N VAL A 153 -0.84 12.43 5.41
CA VAL A 153 0.58 12.69 5.70
C VAL A 153 1.05 13.97 5.02
N ALA A 154 0.66 14.21 3.76
CA ALA A 154 1.00 15.44 3.06
C ALA A 154 0.44 16.70 3.76
N ILE A 155 -0.72 16.61 4.41
CA ILE A 155 -1.28 17.70 5.23
C ILE A 155 -0.46 17.86 6.52
N GLU A 156 -0.15 16.76 7.21
CA GLU A 156 0.64 16.77 8.45
C GLU A 156 2.05 17.35 8.23
N GLU A 157 2.68 16.98 7.11
CA GLU A 157 3.99 17.48 6.68
C GLU A 157 3.93 18.89 6.03
N LYS A 158 2.72 19.48 5.98
CA LYS A 158 2.46 20.81 5.39
C LYS A 158 2.79 20.92 3.90
N CYS A 159 2.81 19.80 3.18
CA CYS A 159 2.97 19.76 1.72
C CYS A 159 1.74 20.32 0.98
N VAL A 160 0.58 20.32 1.64
CA VAL A 160 -0.69 20.85 1.13
C VAL A 160 -1.54 21.42 2.27
N LYS A 161 -2.31 22.47 2.00
CA LYS A 161 -3.27 23.04 2.95
C LYS A 161 -4.47 22.07 3.13
N ALA A 162 -5.00 22.02 4.35
CA ALA A 162 -6.17 21.16 4.68
C ALA A 162 -7.44 21.56 3.89
N ASP A 163 -7.54 22.79 3.41
CA ASP A 163 -8.67 23.26 2.60
C ASP A 163 -8.80 22.53 1.26
N TYR A 164 -7.69 22.04 0.71
CA TYR A 164 -7.66 21.25 -0.52
C TYR A 164 -8.02 19.77 -0.31
N TYR A 165 -8.38 19.35 0.92
CA TYR A 165 -8.63 17.93 1.24
C TYR A 165 -9.88 17.38 0.53
N PRO A 166 -9.74 16.57 -0.53
CA PRO A 166 -10.87 16.16 -1.35
C PRO A 166 -11.74 15.09 -0.67
N PHE A 167 -11.18 14.36 0.30
CA PHE A 167 -11.89 13.29 1.00
C PHE A 167 -12.89 13.80 2.04
N LYS A 168 -12.98 15.11 2.26
CA LYS A 168 -14.08 15.73 3.00
C LYS A 168 -15.42 15.51 2.27
N SER A 169 -15.40 15.70 0.96
CA SER A 169 -16.58 15.54 0.07
C SER A 169 -16.63 14.13 -0.55
N TYR A 170 -15.49 13.55 -0.93
CA TYR A 170 -15.42 12.21 -1.49
C TYR A 170 -15.37 11.15 -0.39
N LYS A 171 -16.48 10.45 -0.18
CA LYS A 171 -16.59 9.43 0.89
C LYS A 171 -16.08 8.07 0.42
N VAL A 172 -14.92 7.64 0.91
CA VAL A 172 -14.32 6.32 0.59
C VAL A 172 -15.17 5.16 1.11
N SER A 173 -15.99 5.38 2.15
CA SER A 173 -16.87 4.35 2.72
C SER A 173 -17.89 3.81 1.73
N LYS A 174 -18.32 4.60 0.74
CA LYS A 174 -19.24 4.16 -0.33
C LYS A 174 -18.69 3.03 -1.19
N LEU A 175 -17.36 2.84 -1.21
CA LEU A 175 -16.67 1.81 -1.97
C LEU A 175 -16.56 0.47 -1.21
N HIS A 176 -17.22 0.36 -0.04
CA HIS A 176 -17.26 -0.88 0.71
C HIS A 176 -18.46 -1.72 0.27
N GLN A 177 -18.21 -2.92 -0.20
CA GLN A 177 -19.23 -3.93 -0.45
C GLN A 177 -19.09 -5.08 0.55
N ALA A 178 -20.22 -5.46 1.15
CA ALA A 178 -20.29 -6.67 1.95
C ALA A 178 -20.01 -7.88 1.05
N THR A 179 -19.12 -8.75 1.48
CA THR A 179 -18.83 -10.02 0.80
C THR A 179 -19.41 -11.16 1.61
N ALA A 180 -20.03 -12.12 0.93
CA ALA A 180 -20.48 -13.35 1.58
C ALA A 180 -19.30 -14.06 2.25
N LYS A 181 -19.49 -14.49 3.49
CA LYS A 181 -18.49 -15.31 4.19
C LYS A 181 -18.37 -16.64 3.47
N ARG A 182 -17.21 -16.94 2.94
CA ARG A 182 -16.89 -18.21 2.31
C ARG A 182 -16.54 -19.22 3.40
N ALA A 183 -17.53 -19.65 4.16
CA ALA A 183 -17.38 -20.71 5.14
C ALA A 183 -17.82 -22.03 4.50
N ILE A 184 -17.03 -23.06 4.67
CA ILE A 184 -17.41 -24.45 4.32
C ILE A 184 -18.00 -25.14 5.55
N SER A 185 -18.80 -26.17 5.33
CA SER A 185 -19.44 -26.93 6.41
C SER A 185 -18.39 -27.67 7.23
N LYS A 186 -18.74 -28.01 8.48
CA LYS A 186 -17.89 -28.88 9.32
C LYS A 186 -17.66 -30.26 8.67
N ALA A 187 -18.68 -30.80 7.98
CA ALA A 187 -18.56 -32.05 7.27
C ALA A 187 -17.53 -31.99 6.14
N ASP A 188 -17.53 -30.90 5.37
CA ASP A 188 -16.53 -30.68 4.30
C ASP A 188 -15.12 -30.50 4.86
N ILE A 189 -14.98 -29.74 5.97
CA ILE A 189 -13.71 -29.65 6.68
C ILE A 189 -13.18 -31.01 7.06
N MET A 190 -14.04 -31.88 7.62
CA MET A 190 -13.63 -33.23 8.04
C MET A 190 -13.26 -34.11 6.85
N ARG A 191 -14.00 -34.04 5.73
CA ARG A 191 -13.60 -34.74 4.49
C ARG A 191 -12.22 -34.33 4.01
N ILE A 192 -11.90 -33.04 4.02
CA ILE A 192 -10.54 -32.54 3.65
C ILE A 192 -9.49 -33.09 4.62
N ILE A 193 -9.75 -33.04 5.93
CA ILE A 193 -8.81 -33.51 6.97
C ILE A 193 -8.56 -35.04 6.87
N GLU A 194 -9.57 -35.80 6.49
CA GLU A 194 -9.50 -37.24 6.35
C GLU A 194 -8.96 -37.71 5.00
N TYR A 195 -8.85 -36.79 4.04
CA TYR A 195 -8.27 -37.10 2.73
C TYR A 195 -6.84 -37.60 2.86
N ARG A 196 -6.54 -38.71 2.16
CA ARG A 196 -5.18 -39.28 2.10
C ARG A 196 -4.74 -39.42 0.65
N ASN A 197 -3.49 -39.13 0.42
CA ASN A 197 -2.90 -39.21 -0.91
C ASN A 197 -1.40 -39.57 -0.82
N ASN A 198 -0.91 -40.30 -1.82
CA ASN A 198 0.50 -40.67 -1.92
C ASN A 198 1.36 -39.53 -2.48
N ASP A 199 0.75 -38.49 -3.11
CA ASP A 199 1.45 -37.27 -3.52
C ASP A 199 1.82 -36.45 -2.27
N PHE A 200 3.10 -36.36 -2.00
CA PHE A 200 3.63 -35.62 -0.87
C PHE A 200 3.09 -34.19 -0.79
N TYR A 201 3.00 -33.47 -1.90
CA TYR A 201 2.58 -32.07 -1.89
C TYR A 201 1.08 -31.90 -1.62
N LYS A 202 0.25 -32.82 -2.12
CA LYS A 202 -1.18 -32.83 -1.79
C LYS A 202 -1.40 -33.16 -0.33
N GLN A 203 -0.74 -34.23 0.17
CA GLN A 203 -0.84 -34.57 1.58
C GLN A 203 -0.32 -33.47 2.51
N PHE A 204 0.78 -32.82 2.14
CA PHE A 204 1.30 -31.68 2.88
C PHE A 204 0.33 -30.50 2.92
N ALA A 205 -0.37 -30.21 1.82
CA ALA A 205 -1.38 -29.16 1.79
C ALA A 205 -2.56 -29.46 2.72
N VAL A 206 -3.06 -30.71 2.70
CA VAL A 206 -4.10 -31.19 3.60
C VAL A 206 -3.67 -31.14 5.06
N ASP A 207 -2.46 -31.57 5.37
CA ASP A 207 -1.92 -31.55 6.72
C ASP A 207 -1.72 -30.14 7.27
N LEU A 208 -1.28 -29.19 6.44
CA LEU A 208 -1.19 -27.79 6.85
C LEU A 208 -2.58 -27.16 7.10
N PHE A 209 -3.58 -27.51 6.28
CA PHE A 209 -4.97 -27.10 6.51
C PHE A 209 -5.49 -27.69 7.82
N ALA A 210 -5.30 -29.01 8.04
CA ALA A 210 -5.70 -29.72 9.25
C ALA A 210 -5.02 -29.15 10.50
N PHE A 211 -3.70 -28.89 10.43
CA PHE A 211 -2.97 -28.23 11.50
C PHE A 211 -3.57 -26.86 11.82
N GLY A 212 -3.83 -26.05 10.79
CA GLY A 212 -4.48 -24.75 10.95
C GLY A 212 -5.83 -24.86 11.67
N TYR A 213 -6.64 -25.82 11.30
CA TYR A 213 -7.93 -26.08 11.94
C TYR A 213 -7.80 -26.50 13.41
N PHE A 214 -6.95 -27.49 13.71
CA PHE A 214 -6.75 -27.99 15.08
C PHE A 214 -6.10 -26.97 16.01
N MET A 215 -5.35 -26.01 15.45
CA MET A 215 -4.71 -24.93 16.19
C MET A 215 -5.52 -23.62 16.17
N GLY A 216 -6.86 -23.72 16.12
CA GLY A 216 -7.77 -22.59 16.29
C GLY A 216 -7.73 -21.55 15.17
N GLY A 217 -7.41 -21.96 13.95
CA GLY A 217 -7.37 -21.09 12.78
C GLY A 217 -6.08 -20.25 12.68
N ILE A 218 -4.96 -20.80 13.10
CA ILE A 218 -3.65 -20.16 12.90
C ILE A 218 -3.42 -19.83 11.43
N ASN A 219 -2.95 -18.61 11.17
CA ASN A 219 -2.72 -18.17 9.80
C ASN A 219 -1.53 -18.90 9.17
N PHE A 220 -1.62 -19.22 7.87
CA PHE A 220 -0.55 -19.91 7.14
C PHE A 220 0.82 -19.23 7.27
N VAL A 221 0.86 -17.89 7.24
CA VAL A 221 2.12 -17.17 7.43
C VAL A 221 2.71 -17.47 8.81
N ASP A 222 1.88 -17.48 9.85
CA ASP A 222 2.36 -17.80 11.20
C ASP A 222 2.85 -19.27 11.27
N ILE A 223 2.13 -20.23 10.65
CA ILE A 223 2.57 -21.64 10.55
C ILE A 223 3.96 -21.74 9.90
N ALA A 224 4.21 -21.00 8.83
CA ALA A 224 5.48 -21.05 8.10
C ALA A 224 6.69 -20.62 8.94
N TYR A 225 6.47 -19.81 9.96
CA TYR A 225 7.53 -19.30 10.85
C TYR A 225 7.60 -20.03 12.20
N LEU A 226 6.75 -21.05 12.46
CA LEU A 226 6.82 -21.81 13.69
C LEU A 226 8.16 -22.56 13.77
N LYS A 227 8.78 -22.45 14.94
CA LYS A 227 10.03 -23.12 15.30
C LYS A 227 9.78 -24.16 16.38
N THR A 228 10.73 -25.04 16.60
CA THR A 228 10.71 -26.06 17.66
C THR A 228 10.48 -25.42 19.04
N ASP A 229 11.13 -24.29 19.30
CA ASP A 229 11.03 -23.54 20.56
C ASP A 229 9.65 -22.90 20.79
N ASN A 230 8.76 -22.93 19.81
CA ASN A 230 7.38 -22.49 20.00
C ASN A 230 6.52 -23.53 20.72
N ILE A 231 7.03 -24.76 20.90
CA ILE A 231 6.36 -25.81 21.66
C ILE A 231 6.98 -25.88 23.07
N VAL A 232 6.20 -25.48 24.06
CA VAL A 232 6.62 -25.44 25.45
C VAL A 232 5.50 -26.07 26.31
N ASP A 233 5.83 -27.05 27.12
CA ASP A 233 4.91 -27.71 28.07
C ASP A 233 3.58 -28.14 27.45
N GLY A 234 3.63 -28.78 26.28
CA GLY A 234 2.42 -29.25 25.56
C GLY A 234 1.57 -28.11 25.00
N ARG A 235 2.10 -26.92 24.87
CA ARG A 235 1.44 -25.73 24.31
C ARG A 235 2.21 -25.19 23.12
N LEU A 236 1.47 -24.66 22.15
CA LEU A 236 2.03 -23.84 21.08
C LEU A 236 1.97 -22.38 21.52
N ILE A 237 3.15 -21.74 21.61
CA ILE A 237 3.31 -20.35 22.01
C ILE A 237 4.03 -19.59 20.90
N TYR A 238 3.38 -18.59 20.31
CA TYR A 238 3.96 -17.80 19.24
C TYR A 238 3.41 -16.39 19.23
N THR A 239 4.17 -15.45 18.66
CA THR A 239 3.71 -14.08 18.44
C THR A 239 3.17 -13.96 17.02
N ARG A 240 1.88 -13.59 16.89
CA ARG A 240 1.22 -13.41 15.60
C ARG A 240 1.91 -12.29 14.81
N ARG A 241 2.43 -12.61 13.63
CA ARG A 241 3.19 -11.66 12.81
C ARG A 241 2.41 -10.43 12.38
N LYS A 242 1.12 -10.56 12.12
CA LYS A 242 0.27 -9.45 11.67
C LYS A 242 -0.07 -8.43 12.77
N THR A 243 -0.23 -8.86 14.00
CA THR A 243 -0.78 -8.05 15.09
C THR A 243 0.14 -7.94 16.29
N HIS A 244 1.27 -8.64 16.27
CA HIS A 244 2.25 -8.77 17.36
C HIS A 244 1.64 -9.24 18.69
N LYS A 245 0.48 -9.93 18.61
CA LYS A 245 -0.20 -10.48 19.79
C LYS A 245 0.39 -11.84 20.11
N LEU A 246 0.74 -12.06 21.38
CA LEU A 246 1.16 -13.37 21.89
C LEU A 246 -0.06 -14.30 21.92
N ILE A 247 0.09 -15.46 21.31
CA ILE A 247 -0.92 -16.54 21.25
C ILE A 247 -0.37 -17.74 22.04
N ARG A 248 -1.21 -18.33 22.90
CA ARG A 248 -0.91 -19.53 23.65
C ARG A 248 -2.08 -20.49 23.52
N LEU A 249 -1.84 -21.65 22.93
CA LEU A 249 -2.86 -22.65 22.68
C LEU A 249 -2.37 -24.02 23.16
N PRO A 250 -3.21 -24.88 23.77
CA PRO A 250 -2.84 -26.26 24.01
C PRO A 250 -2.59 -26.97 22.67
N LEU A 251 -1.51 -27.71 22.57
CA LEU A 251 -1.16 -28.46 21.39
C LEU A 251 -2.09 -29.68 21.29
N GLN A 252 -2.99 -29.66 20.31
CA GLN A 252 -3.93 -30.77 20.13
C GLN A 252 -3.19 -32.01 19.65
N PRO A 253 -3.57 -33.25 20.15
CA PRO A 253 -2.89 -34.49 19.77
C PRO A 253 -2.83 -34.73 18.25
N LYS A 254 -3.88 -34.34 17.54
CA LYS A 254 -3.90 -34.44 16.06
C LYS A 254 -2.93 -33.47 15.40
N ALA A 255 -2.74 -32.26 15.95
CA ALA A 255 -1.75 -31.30 15.48
C ALA A 255 -0.33 -31.77 15.77
N GLN A 256 -0.10 -32.38 16.94
CA GLN A 256 1.19 -32.96 17.30
C GLN A 256 1.62 -34.07 16.30
N LYS A 257 0.71 -35.00 15.96
CA LYS A 257 0.98 -36.04 14.96
C LYS A 257 1.35 -35.47 13.58
N ILE A 258 0.77 -34.32 13.21
CA ILE A 258 1.13 -33.66 11.96
C ILE A 258 2.56 -33.08 12.07
N ILE A 259 2.92 -32.43 13.17
CA ILE A 259 4.29 -31.94 13.39
C ILE A 259 5.30 -33.07 13.30
N GLU A 260 5.03 -34.20 14.00
CA GLU A 260 5.92 -35.37 14.02
C GLU A 260 6.17 -35.94 12.61
N ARG A 261 5.16 -35.93 11.73
CA ARG A 261 5.30 -36.35 10.32
C ARG A 261 6.29 -35.53 9.52
N TYR A 262 6.40 -34.24 9.80
CA TYR A 262 7.26 -33.30 9.05
C TYR A 262 8.52 -32.89 9.81
N ARG A 263 8.70 -33.41 11.02
CA ARG A 263 9.88 -33.13 11.84
C ARG A 263 11.13 -33.64 11.14
N GLN A 264 12.13 -32.80 11.07
CA GLN A 264 13.47 -33.13 10.58
C GLN A 264 14.47 -32.79 11.68
N ASP A 265 15.40 -33.69 11.95
CA ASP A 265 16.45 -33.48 12.94
C ASP A 265 17.33 -32.29 12.53
N GLY A 266 17.58 -31.39 13.48
CA GLY A 266 18.34 -30.16 13.23
C GLY A 266 17.58 -29.06 12.47
N ALA A 267 16.31 -29.28 12.09
CA ALA A 267 15.53 -28.24 11.42
C ALA A 267 15.14 -27.12 12.40
N LEU A 268 15.33 -25.88 11.97
CA LEU A 268 14.93 -24.69 12.74
C LEU A 268 13.41 -24.52 12.80
N PHE A 269 12.70 -24.90 11.73
CA PHE A 269 11.25 -24.70 11.57
C PHE A 269 10.49 -26.01 11.70
N LEU A 270 9.27 -25.95 12.25
CA LEU A 270 8.40 -27.13 12.43
C LEU A 270 7.95 -27.79 11.12
N PHE A 271 7.83 -26.98 10.07
CA PHE A 271 7.40 -27.44 8.75
C PHE A 271 8.41 -27.10 7.67
N PRO A 272 8.57 -27.91 6.62
CA PRO A 272 9.56 -27.71 5.55
C PRO A 272 9.13 -26.59 4.56
N ILE A 273 8.66 -25.46 5.09
CA ILE A 273 8.29 -24.26 4.33
C ILE A 273 9.50 -23.34 4.22
N LEU A 274 10.10 -23.04 5.35
CA LEU A 274 11.33 -22.25 5.46
C LEU A 274 12.50 -23.14 5.91
N SER A 275 13.70 -22.71 5.60
CA SER A 275 14.95 -23.38 5.99
C SER A 275 16.05 -22.35 6.25
N ALA A 276 17.21 -22.78 6.72
CA ALA A 276 18.38 -21.93 6.91
C ALA A 276 18.89 -21.24 5.62
N PHE A 277 18.46 -21.73 4.45
CA PHE A 277 18.77 -21.11 3.16
C PHE A 277 18.08 -19.74 2.98
N HIS A 278 16.91 -19.54 3.59
CA HIS A 278 16.14 -18.30 3.48
C HIS A 278 16.61 -17.29 4.53
N LYS A 279 17.73 -16.63 4.28
CA LYS A 279 18.41 -15.75 5.24
C LYS A 279 17.75 -14.37 5.39
N THR A 280 17.26 -13.79 4.28
CA THR A 280 16.66 -12.45 4.30
C THR A 280 15.14 -12.51 4.45
N GLU A 281 14.56 -11.48 5.05
CA GLU A 281 13.11 -11.36 5.18
C GLU A 281 12.40 -11.43 3.82
N GLN A 282 12.99 -10.83 2.79
CA GLN A 282 12.44 -10.88 1.43
C GLN A 282 12.44 -12.30 0.86
N GLN A 283 13.51 -13.07 1.05
CA GLN A 283 13.59 -14.48 0.64
C GLN A 283 12.51 -15.32 1.35
N GLN A 284 12.37 -15.14 2.67
CA GLN A 284 11.36 -15.83 3.47
C GLN A 284 9.94 -15.49 2.98
N ARG A 285 9.63 -14.21 2.76
CA ARG A 285 8.33 -13.78 2.23
C ARG A 285 8.02 -14.38 0.86
N ASN A 286 8.98 -14.32 -0.06
CA ASN A 286 8.82 -14.88 -1.41
C ASN A 286 8.56 -16.39 -1.34
N ARG A 287 9.29 -17.09 -0.48
CA ARG A 287 9.10 -18.53 -0.27
C ARG A 287 7.72 -18.84 0.31
N VAL A 288 7.32 -18.16 1.37
CA VAL A 288 6.00 -18.32 2.00
C VAL A 288 4.89 -18.05 0.99
N HIS A 289 4.98 -16.98 0.20
CA HIS A 289 4.01 -16.66 -0.84
C HIS A 289 3.93 -17.76 -1.93
N LYS A 290 5.07 -18.28 -2.37
CA LYS A 290 5.13 -19.38 -3.34
C LYS A 290 4.49 -20.65 -2.79
N VAL A 291 4.77 -20.99 -1.54
CA VAL A 291 4.24 -22.23 -0.93
C VAL A 291 2.75 -22.11 -0.68
N ILE A 292 2.24 -20.98 -0.14
CA ILE A 292 0.80 -20.80 0.09
C ILE A 292 0.00 -20.85 -1.22
N SER A 293 0.54 -20.31 -2.31
CA SER A 293 -0.11 -20.39 -3.63
C SER A 293 -0.28 -21.85 -4.07
N LYS A 294 0.77 -22.65 -3.93
CA LYS A 294 0.73 -24.08 -4.26
C LYS A 294 -0.17 -24.88 -3.32
N VAL A 295 -0.13 -24.59 -2.01
CA VAL A 295 -1.05 -25.23 -1.03
C VAL A 295 -2.50 -24.94 -1.39
N ASN A 296 -2.85 -23.68 -1.71
CA ASN A 296 -4.20 -23.32 -2.13
C ASN A 296 -4.62 -24.01 -3.45
N GLU A 297 -3.71 -24.16 -4.40
CA GLU A 297 -3.93 -24.91 -5.63
C GLU A 297 -4.27 -26.39 -5.34
N ARG A 298 -3.44 -27.06 -4.53
CA ARG A 298 -3.65 -28.45 -4.14
C ARG A 298 -4.92 -28.67 -3.31
N LEU A 299 -5.25 -27.75 -2.41
CA LEU A 299 -6.50 -27.84 -1.64
C LEU A 299 -7.74 -27.69 -2.52
N LYS A 300 -7.69 -26.92 -3.61
CA LYS A 300 -8.79 -26.84 -4.59
C LYS A 300 -8.97 -28.11 -5.41
N GLU A 301 -7.93 -28.94 -5.55
CA GLU A 301 -8.01 -30.24 -6.20
C GLU A 301 -8.62 -31.31 -5.28
N VAL A 302 -8.63 -31.05 -3.97
CA VAL A 302 -9.13 -31.98 -2.93
C VAL A 302 -10.60 -31.71 -2.57
N GLY A 303 -11.04 -30.46 -2.63
CA GLY A 303 -12.41 -29.99 -2.31
C GLY A 303 -13.11 -29.38 -3.47
#